data_b46c95943046acf4978f25e9b20effce
#
_entry.id   b46c95943046acf4978f25e9b20effce
#
_cell.length_a   1.000
_cell.length_b   1.000
_cell.length_c   1.000
_cell.angle_alpha   90.00
_cell.angle_beta   90.00
_cell.angle_gamma   90.00
#
_symmetry.space_group_name_H-M   'P 1'
#
loop_
_entity.id
_entity.type
_entity.pdbx_description
1 polymer ?
#
loop_
_entity_poly.entity_id
_entity_poly.type
_entity_poly.pdbx_seq_one_letter_code
_entity_poly.pdbx_strand_id
1 'polypeptide(L)'
;MNKENNSRRGFLKKSIIIPPLFIVPRHVLGGKGFTSPSDKLNIAAVGVRKWGMGSNNLHQCRNENIVALCDVDFNQSKPTFDKYPKAKIYKDYREMLDKQKNIDAVIVATPDHNHAVVTMKAIKMGKHVYCQKPL
;
A
#
# COMPACT_ATOMS: atom_id res chain seq x y z
N MET A 1 -63.94 -9.61 1.63
CA MET A 1 -62.92 -8.65 2.10
C MET A 1 -62.37 -9.15 3.44
N ASN A 2 -61.25 -9.88 3.44
CA ASN A 2 -60.62 -10.36 4.67
C ASN A 2 -59.69 -9.26 5.19
N LYS A 3 -60.00 -8.66 6.34
CA LYS A 3 -59.13 -7.80 7.11
C LYS A 3 -58.09 -8.69 7.82
N GLU A 4 -56.83 -8.70 7.33
CA GLU A 4 -55.71 -9.26 8.10
C GLU A 4 -55.52 -8.42 9.35
N ASN A 5 -55.82 -9.03 10.51
CA ASN A 5 -55.48 -8.45 11.82
C ASN A 5 -53.95 -8.49 12.01
N ASN A 6 -53.28 -7.40 11.64
CA ASN A 6 -51.88 -7.18 11.98
C ASN A 6 -51.74 -6.92 13.49
N SER A 7 -51.67 -7.99 14.26
CA SER A 7 -51.37 -7.92 15.68
C SER A 7 -49.94 -7.39 15.89
N ARG A 8 -49.76 -6.46 16.86
CA ARG A 8 -48.41 -5.95 17.28
C ARG A 8 -47.42 -7.09 17.58
N ARG A 9 -47.91 -8.24 18.04
CA ARG A 9 -47.13 -9.47 18.24
C ARG A 9 -46.67 -10.12 16.94
N GLY A 10 -47.45 -10.03 15.86
CA GLY A 10 -47.11 -10.54 14.53
C GLY A 10 -46.00 -9.68 13.87
N PHE A 11 -46.08 -8.36 14.07
CA PHE A 11 -45.06 -7.45 13.59
C PHE A 11 -43.67 -7.70 14.25
N LEU A 12 -43.62 -7.88 15.58
CA LEU A 12 -42.40 -8.18 16.32
C LEU A 12 -41.78 -9.52 15.94
N LYS A 13 -42.60 -10.55 15.61
CA LYS A 13 -42.09 -11.85 15.15
C LYS A 13 -41.45 -11.79 13.74
N LYS A 14 -41.88 -10.87 12.88
CA LYS A 14 -41.30 -10.66 11.54
C LYS A 14 -40.04 -9.79 11.56
N SER A 15 -39.79 -9.06 12.65
CA SER A 15 -38.64 -8.10 12.75
C SER A 15 -37.38 -8.68 13.38
N ILE A 16 -37.36 -9.96 13.76
CA ILE A 16 -36.10 -10.60 14.23
C ILE A 16 -35.38 -11.15 12.99
N ILE A 17 -34.96 -10.26 12.10
CA ILE A 17 -33.76 -10.51 11.27
C ILE A 17 -32.59 -10.31 12.20
N ILE A 18 -32.10 -11.39 12.80
CA ILE A 18 -30.82 -11.36 13.50
C ILE A 18 -29.79 -11.08 12.41
N PRO A 19 -29.17 -9.87 12.37
CA PRO A 19 -28.11 -9.64 11.41
C PRO A 19 -27.02 -10.68 11.70
N PRO A 20 -26.42 -11.29 10.65
CA PRO A 20 -25.35 -12.23 10.86
C PRO A 20 -24.28 -11.54 11.71
N LEU A 21 -23.93 -12.13 12.86
CA LEU A 21 -22.90 -11.61 13.74
C LEU A 21 -21.55 -11.74 13.01
N PHE A 22 -21.12 -10.68 12.37
CA PHE A 22 -19.81 -10.62 11.77
C PHE A 22 -18.77 -10.38 12.87
N ILE A 23 -18.06 -11.43 13.27
CA ILE A 23 -16.89 -11.29 14.13
C ILE A 23 -15.74 -10.81 13.26
N VAL A 24 -15.46 -9.51 13.30
CA VAL A 24 -14.31 -8.92 12.61
C VAL A 24 -13.08 -9.12 13.51
N PRO A 25 -12.05 -9.84 13.04
CA PRO A 25 -10.84 -10.05 13.82
C PRO A 25 -10.16 -8.71 14.17
N ARG A 26 -9.56 -8.63 15.37
CA ARG A 26 -8.97 -7.38 15.89
C ARG A 26 -7.86 -6.81 14.99
N HIS A 27 -7.10 -7.65 14.30
CA HIS A 27 -6.08 -7.23 13.34
C HIS A 27 -6.63 -6.50 12.11
N VAL A 28 -7.93 -6.63 11.83
CA VAL A 28 -8.62 -5.90 10.76
C VAL A 28 -9.13 -4.54 11.24
N LEU A 29 -9.54 -4.46 12.52
CA LEU A 29 -10.09 -3.23 13.10
C LEU A 29 -9.00 -2.22 13.53
N GLY A 30 -7.76 -2.66 13.67
CA GLY A 30 -6.69 -1.84 14.23
C GLY A 30 -6.85 -1.59 15.73
N GLY A 31 -6.09 -0.64 16.28
CA GLY A 31 -6.09 -0.25 17.69
C GLY A 31 -4.78 -0.59 18.39
N LYS A 32 -4.74 -0.47 19.74
CA LYS A 32 -3.50 -0.61 20.51
C LYS A 32 -2.79 -1.94 20.21
N GLY A 33 -1.61 -1.86 19.57
CA GLY A 33 -0.78 -3.00 19.17
C GLY A 33 -1.12 -3.63 17.81
N PHE A 34 -2.12 -3.10 17.08
CA PHE A 34 -2.51 -3.60 15.77
C PHE A 34 -2.73 -2.45 14.78
N THR A 35 -2.06 -2.49 13.62
CA THR A 35 -2.30 -1.58 12.51
C THR A 35 -3.29 -2.24 11.56
N SER A 36 -4.40 -1.56 11.27
CA SER A 36 -5.36 -2.10 10.31
C SER A 36 -4.74 -2.11 8.90
N PRO A 37 -5.14 -3.03 8.01
CA PRO A 37 -4.64 -3.05 6.64
C PRO A 37 -4.87 -1.75 5.87
N SER A 38 -5.95 -1.02 6.21
CA SER A 38 -6.29 0.29 5.61
C SER A 38 -5.42 1.44 6.09
N ASP A 39 -4.76 1.30 7.24
CA ASP A 39 -3.90 2.33 7.82
C ASP A 39 -2.45 2.24 7.35
N LYS A 40 -2.11 1.17 6.60
CA LYS A 40 -0.78 0.98 6.04
C LYS A 40 -0.56 1.84 4.81
N LEU A 41 0.63 2.43 4.72
CA LEU A 41 1.04 3.18 3.55
C LEU A 41 1.41 2.23 2.39
N ASN A 42 1.03 2.60 1.19
CA ASN A 42 1.47 1.95 -0.04
C ASN A 42 2.76 2.60 -0.53
N ILE A 43 3.87 1.90 -0.35
CA ILE A 43 5.21 2.42 -0.63
C ILE A 43 5.72 1.86 -1.96
N ALA A 44 6.28 2.75 -2.78
CA ALA A 44 7.09 2.40 -3.93
C ALA A 44 8.55 2.77 -3.69
N ALA A 45 9.47 2.09 -4.38
CA ALA A 45 10.89 2.44 -4.31
C ALA A 45 11.56 2.45 -5.69
N VAL A 46 12.45 3.42 -5.89
CA VAL A 46 13.25 3.59 -7.11
C VAL A 46 14.72 3.50 -6.75
N GLY A 47 15.45 2.59 -7.43
CA GLY A 47 16.84 2.28 -7.12
C GLY A 47 16.96 1.24 -5.99
N VAL A 48 16.61 -0.02 -6.27
CA VAL A 48 16.44 -1.07 -5.26
C VAL A 48 17.46 -2.21 -5.37
N ARG A 49 18.61 -1.94 -6.02
CA ARG A 49 19.67 -2.96 -6.19
C ARG A 49 20.08 -3.58 -4.85
N LYS A 50 20.51 -4.84 -4.90
CA LYS A 50 21.04 -5.57 -3.74
C LYS A 50 22.17 -4.77 -3.09
N TRP A 51 22.17 -4.72 -1.76
CA TRP A 51 23.14 -3.96 -0.95
C TRP A 51 23.13 -2.43 -1.16
N GLY A 52 22.17 -1.90 -1.91
CA GLY A 52 21.96 -0.47 -2.05
C GLY A 52 21.12 0.13 -0.93
N MET A 53 21.18 1.47 -0.81
CA MET A 53 20.39 2.19 0.20
C MET A 53 18.87 1.97 0.03
N GLY A 54 18.40 1.82 -1.21
CA GLY A 54 16.98 1.54 -1.49
C GLY A 54 16.50 0.24 -0.87
N SER A 55 17.27 -0.85 -0.97
CA SER A 55 16.91 -2.13 -0.36
C SER A 55 16.94 -2.08 1.17
N ASN A 56 17.85 -1.31 1.76
CA ASN A 56 17.92 -1.09 3.21
C ASN A 56 16.73 -0.26 3.71
N ASN A 57 16.38 0.81 3.00
CA ASN A 57 15.24 1.66 3.34
C ASN A 57 13.91 0.88 3.26
N LEU A 58 13.74 0.05 2.23
CA LEU A 58 12.59 -0.85 2.12
C LEU A 58 12.48 -1.80 3.32
N HIS A 59 13.60 -2.30 3.82
CA HIS A 59 13.60 -3.17 5.00
C HIS A 59 13.08 -2.45 6.26
N GLN A 60 13.33 -1.15 6.40
CA GLN A 60 12.77 -0.35 7.51
C GLN A 60 11.24 -0.19 7.37
N CYS A 61 10.73 -0.20 6.14
CA CYS A 61 9.30 -0.07 5.84
C CYS A 61 8.57 -1.43 5.74
N ARG A 62 9.15 -2.52 6.27
CA ARG A 62 8.59 -3.89 6.13
C ARG A 62 7.19 -4.08 6.71
N ASN A 63 6.75 -3.19 7.58
CA ASN A 63 5.41 -3.22 8.18
C ASN A 63 4.34 -2.58 7.30
N GLU A 64 4.76 -1.86 6.26
CA GLU A 64 3.91 -1.18 5.29
C GLU A 64 3.67 -2.05 4.04
N ASN A 65 2.83 -1.59 3.14
CA ASN A 65 2.56 -2.27 1.87
C ASN A 65 3.60 -1.85 0.84
N ILE A 66 4.51 -2.72 0.45
CA ILE A 66 5.41 -2.46 -0.68
C ILE A 66 4.66 -2.86 -1.95
N VAL A 67 4.23 -1.85 -2.74
CA VAL A 67 3.33 -2.04 -3.89
C VAL A 67 4.02 -1.97 -5.24
N ALA A 68 5.16 -1.28 -5.33
CA ALA A 68 5.91 -1.15 -6.58
C ALA A 68 7.42 -1.00 -6.35
N LEU A 69 8.21 -1.60 -7.21
CA LEU A 69 9.67 -1.52 -7.21
C LEU A 69 10.16 -1.15 -8.62
N CYS A 70 11.12 -0.24 -8.69
CA CYS A 70 11.68 0.23 -9.94
C CYS A 70 13.21 0.21 -9.90
N ASP A 71 13.81 -0.42 -10.89
CA ASP A 71 15.26 -0.37 -11.12
C ASP A 71 15.57 -0.62 -12.59
N VAL A 72 16.62 0.00 -13.10
CA VAL A 72 17.07 -0.21 -14.48
C VAL A 72 17.87 -1.51 -14.65
N ASP A 73 18.52 -1.96 -13.57
CA ASP A 73 19.33 -3.18 -13.54
C ASP A 73 18.57 -4.31 -12.81
N PHE A 74 17.83 -5.10 -13.56
CA PHE A 74 17.05 -6.21 -13.03
C PHE A 74 17.89 -7.33 -12.44
N ASN A 75 19.11 -7.53 -12.95
CA ASN A 75 19.98 -8.59 -12.46
C ASN A 75 20.47 -8.27 -11.03
N GLN A 76 20.90 -7.06 -10.80
CA GLN A 76 21.34 -6.63 -9.47
C GLN A 76 20.18 -6.43 -8.49
N SER A 77 18.99 -6.10 -8.98
CA SER A 77 17.80 -5.84 -8.17
C SER A 77 16.96 -7.09 -7.91
N LYS A 78 17.21 -8.19 -8.64
CA LYS A 78 16.46 -9.44 -8.50
C LYS A 78 16.33 -9.92 -7.04
N PRO A 79 17.39 -9.93 -6.20
CA PRO A 79 17.25 -10.37 -4.80
C PRO A 79 16.31 -9.50 -3.97
N THR A 80 16.16 -8.21 -4.33
CA THR A 80 15.19 -7.32 -3.69
C THR A 80 13.77 -7.61 -4.21
N PHE A 81 13.61 -7.83 -5.50
CA PHE A 81 12.32 -8.20 -6.10
C PHE A 81 11.76 -9.49 -5.49
N ASP A 82 12.61 -10.50 -5.33
CA ASP A 82 12.24 -11.81 -4.77
C ASP A 82 11.74 -11.69 -3.29
N LYS A 83 12.19 -10.67 -2.54
CA LYS A 83 11.72 -10.40 -1.17
C LYS A 83 10.30 -9.81 -1.12
N TYR A 84 9.87 -9.15 -2.18
CA TYR A 84 8.58 -8.46 -2.25
C TYR A 84 7.74 -8.97 -3.45
N PRO A 85 7.35 -10.24 -3.48
CA PRO A 85 6.72 -10.87 -4.64
C PRO A 85 5.34 -10.29 -4.99
N LYS A 86 4.73 -9.53 -4.08
CA LYS A 86 3.46 -8.83 -4.32
C LYS A 86 3.64 -7.46 -4.98
N ALA A 87 4.86 -6.91 -4.98
CA ALA A 87 5.15 -5.62 -5.58
C ALA A 87 5.24 -5.76 -7.10
N LYS A 88 4.66 -4.79 -7.82
CA LYS A 88 4.83 -4.70 -9.28
C LYS A 88 6.22 -4.16 -9.60
N ILE A 89 6.87 -4.75 -10.60
CA ILE A 89 8.23 -4.41 -10.99
C ILE A 89 8.18 -3.54 -12.25
N TYR A 90 8.96 -2.46 -12.24
CA TYR A 90 9.07 -1.51 -13.33
C TYR A 90 10.53 -1.23 -13.66
N LYS A 91 10.80 -0.97 -14.93
CA LYS A 91 12.13 -0.54 -15.40
C LYS A 91 12.26 0.98 -15.44
N ASP A 92 11.15 1.68 -15.65
CA ASP A 92 11.06 3.14 -15.70
C ASP A 92 10.13 3.65 -14.58
N TYR A 93 10.67 4.53 -13.73
CA TYR A 93 9.91 5.13 -12.62
C TYR A 93 8.75 6.01 -13.11
N ARG A 94 8.84 6.56 -14.33
CA ARG A 94 7.76 7.37 -14.92
C ARG A 94 6.55 6.48 -15.18
N GLU A 95 6.79 5.33 -15.79
CA GLU A 95 5.77 4.32 -16.04
C GLU A 95 5.16 3.81 -14.72
N MET A 96 6.00 3.54 -13.71
CA MET A 96 5.55 3.15 -12.38
C MET A 96 4.59 4.17 -11.79
N LEU A 97 4.97 5.44 -11.75
CA LEU A 97 4.15 6.51 -11.17
C LEU A 97 2.87 6.76 -11.96
N ASP A 98 2.94 6.65 -13.29
CA ASP A 98 1.79 6.88 -14.16
C ASP A 98 0.77 5.73 -14.09
N LYS A 99 1.20 4.47 -13.93
CA LYS A 99 0.33 3.29 -13.88
C LYS A 99 -0.14 2.92 -12.47
N GLN A 100 0.70 3.13 -11.45
CA GLN A 100 0.42 2.71 -10.07
C GLN A 100 -0.15 3.88 -9.24
N LYS A 101 -1.45 4.11 -9.37
CA LYS A 101 -2.12 5.27 -8.74
C LYS A 101 -2.23 5.20 -7.23
N ASN A 102 -2.21 4.00 -6.66
CA ASN A 102 -2.36 3.75 -5.23
C ASN A 102 -1.06 3.90 -4.41
N ILE A 103 -0.01 4.48 -4.98
CA ILE A 103 1.21 4.80 -4.23
C ILE A 103 0.93 5.99 -3.32
N ASP A 104 1.30 5.90 -2.04
CA ASP A 104 1.24 7.00 -1.07
C ASP A 104 2.60 7.67 -0.91
N ALA A 105 3.67 6.86 -0.84
CA ALA A 105 5.03 7.35 -0.64
C ALA A 105 6.03 6.67 -1.57
N VAL A 106 7.08 7.41 -1.95
CA VAL A 106 8.16 6.94 -2.84
C VAL A 106 9.50 7.07 -2.14
N ILE A 107 10.25 5.98 -2.08
CA ILE A 107 11.66 5.96 -1.67
C ILE A 107 12.50 6.16 -2.92
N VAL A 108 13.35 7.19 -2.94
CA VAL A 108 14.29 7.49 -4.03
C VAL A 108 15.70 7.22 -3.56
N ALA A 109 16.33 6.19 -4.13
CA ALA A 109 17.69 5.76 -3.82
C ALA A 109 18.49 5.43 -5.10
N THR A 110 18.24 6.20 -6.13
CA THR A 110 18.95 6.19 -7.41
C THR A 110 20.36 6.80 -7.22
N PRO A 111 21.22 6.81 -8.26
CA PRO A 111 22.41 7.66 -8.26
C PRO A 111 22.05 9.15 -8.09
N ASP A 112 22.93 9.91 -7.44
CA ASP A 112 22.71 11.29 -6.96
C ASP A 112 22.12 12.23 -8.01
N HIS A 113 22.62 12.16 -9.26
CA HIS A 113 22.16 13.01 -10.36
C HIS A 113 20.69 12.80 -10.77
N ASN A 114 20.08 11.70 -10.34
CA ASN A 114 18.67 11.39 -10.61
C ASN A 114 17.75 11.73 -9.42
N HIS A 115 18.28 12.03 -8.23
CA HIS A 115 17.47 12.29 -7.05
C HIS A 115 16.44 13.38 -7.28
N ALA A 116 16.87 14.55 -7.74
CA ALA A 116 15.99 15.70 -7.96
C ALA A 116 14.88 15.40 -8.98
N VAL A 117 15.22 14.74 -10.09
CA VAL A 117 14.28 14.50 -11.19
C VAL A 117 13.16 13.53 -10.75
N VAL A 118 13.54 12.43 -10.09
CA VAL A 118 12.57 11.43 -9.60
C VAL A 118 11.71 12.03 -8.50
N THR A 119 12.33 12.72 -7.53
CA THR A 119 11.67 13.38 -6.40
C THR A 119 10.63 14.39 -6.89
N MET A 120 11.02 15.28 -7.81
CA MET A 120 10.11 16.29 -8.35
C MET A 120 8.93 15.70 -9.11
N LYS A 121 9.13 14.61 -9.87
CA LYS A 121 8.03 13.91 -10.54
C LYS A 121 7.04 13.36 -9.52
N ALA A 122 7.53 12.69 -8.47
CA ALA A 122 6.68 12.11 -7.44
C ALA A 122 5.90 13.18 -6.66
N ILE A 123 6.56 14.28 -6.25
CA ILE A 123 5.92 15.40 -5.55
C ILE A 123 4.83 16.05 -6.42
N LYS A 124 5.10 16.30 -7.70
CA LYS A 124 4.10 16.85 -8.63
C LYS A 124 2.87 15.97 -8.81
N MET A 125 3.00 14.68 -8.53
CA MET A 125 1.89 13.72 -8.53
C MET A 125 1.24 13.55 -7.15
N GLY A 126 1.57 14.42 -6.18
CA GLY A 126 0.99 14.42 -4.84
C GLY A 126 1.48 13.27 -3.95
N LYS A 127 2.64 12.68 -4.24
CA LYS A 127 3.20 11.58 -3.43
C LYS A 127 4.17 12.12 -2.39
N HIS A 128 4.18 11.52 -1.21
CA HIS A 128 5.24 11.74 -0.22
C HIS A 128 6.55 11.15 -0.74
N VAL A 129 7.68 11.78 -0.41
CA VAL A 129 8.99 11.31 -0.89
C VAL A 129 9.99 11.26 0.23
N TYR A 130 10.69 10.13 0.31
CA TYR A 130 11.92 9.99 1.06
C TYR A 130 13.07 9.84 0.06
N CYS A 131 13.91 10.86 -0.04
CA CYS A 131 15.06 10.85 -0.95
C CYS A 131 16.36 10.61 -0.19
N GLN A 132 17.24 9.78 -0.74
CA GLN A 132 18.59 9.59 -0.20
C GLN A 132 19.44 10.85 -0.41
N LYS A 133 20.41 11.02 0.45
CA LYS A 133 21.43 12.08 0.36
C LYS A 133 22.47 11.74 -0.72
N PRO A 134 23.15 12.73 -1.32
CA PRO A 134 22.84 14.16 -1.31
C PRO A 134 21.63 14.49 -2.20
N LEU A 135 21.05 15.66 -1.95
CA LEU A 135 19.98 16.24 -2.78
C LEU A 135 20.58 17.21 -3.80
#